data_2328b3db8e3cbfd24dc26867ae5125df
#
_entry.id   2328b3db8e3cbfd24dc26867ae5125df
#
_cell.length_a   1.000
_cell.length_b   1.000
_cell.length_c   1.000
_cell.angle_alpha   90.00
_cell.angle_beta   90.00
_cell.angle_gamma   90.00
#
_symmetry.space_group_name_H-M   'P 1'
#
loop_
_entity.id
_entity.type
_entity.pdbx_description
1 polymer ?
#
loop_
_entity_poly.entity_id
_entity_poly.type
_entity_poly.pdbx_seq_one_letter_code
_entity_poly.pdbx_strand_id
1 'polypeptide(L)'
;LKTPSGKIELYSEVVAGFGYEDCPGHATWNVPDEWAGDASNEFPLHLLGKQPANKLHSQLDPGAWSKAAKVKGHEAVEISPQDAAARGIADGDIVEVRNGRGACLCGAVVTPDLMPGVVMISTGAWYDPEGTGPGGRCRHGNPNVLSLDVGTSALSQGPAAHSLSLIHI
;
A
#
# COMPACT_ATOMS: atom_id res chain seq x y z
N LEU A 1 -30.47 -19.13 -3.37
CA LEU A 1 -29.57 -18.12 -3.90
C LEU A 1 -30.22 -17.38 -5.07
N LYS A 2 -29.98 -16.06 -5.18
CA LYS A 2 -30.51 -15.25 -6.28
C LYS A 2 -29.53 -15.29 -7.47
N THR A 3 -29.28 -16.48 -7.99
CA THR A 3 -28.46 -16.74 -9.17
C THR A 3 -29.32 -17.41 -10.24
N PRO A 4 -29.00 -17.34 -11.54
CA PRO A 4 -29.74 -18.00 -12.60
C PRO A 4 -29.95 -19.51 -12.35
N SER A 5 -28.95 -20.19 -11.80
CA SER A 5 -29.06 -21.64 -11.48
C SER A 5 -29.66 -21.93 -10.11
N GLY A 6 -29.88 -20.91 -9.25
CA GLY A 6 -30.26 -21.07 -7.85
C GLY A 6 -29.17 -21.69 -6.96
N LYS A 7 -27.96 -21.87 -7.49
CA LYS A 7 -26.77 -22.46 -6.83
C LYS A 7 -25.61 -21.43 -6.76
N ILE A 8 -24.52 -21.78 -6.09
CA ILE A 8 -23.26 -21.04 -6.19
C ILE A 8 -22.73 -21.22 -7.61
N GLU A 9 -22.46 -20.10 -8.28
CA GLU A 9 -21.90 -20.09 -9.63
C GLU A 9 -20.43 -19.62 -9.55
N LEU A 10 -19.53 -20.49 -10.03
CA LEU A 10 -18.08 -20.20 -10.09
C LEU A 10 -17.68 -19.60 -11.42
N TYR A 11 -18.59 -19.58 -12.38
CA TYR A 11 -18.43 -18.99 -13.71
C TYR A 11 -19.64 -18.13 -14.03
N SER A 12 -19.40 -16.95 -14.59
CA SER A 12 -20.44 -16.01 -15.02
C SER A 12 -20.41 -15.81 -16.53
N GLU A 13 -21.41 -16.36 -17.21
CA GLU A 13 -21.61 -16.15 -18.65
C GLU A 13 -21.76 -14.67 -19.00
N VAL A 14 -22.35 -13.87 -18.10
CA VAL A 14 -22.53 -12.43 -18.29
C VAL A 14 -21.19 -11.73 -18.32
N VAL A 15 -20.29 -12.03 -17.36
CA VAL A 15 -18.95 -11.44 -17.31
C VAL A 15 -18.10 -11.90 -18.48
N ALA A 16 -18.13 -13.19 -18.80
CA ALA A 16 -17.44 -13.74 -19.98
C ALA A 16 -17.89 -13.08 -21.29
N GLY A 17 -19.19 -12.76 -21.38
CA GLY A 17 -19.78 -12.11 -22.55
C GLY A 17 -19.28 -10.67 -22.79
N PHE A 18 -18.61 -10.03 -21.80
CA PHE A 18 -17.98 -8.71 -22.02
C PHE A 18 -16.68 -8.79 -22.81
N GLY A 19 -16.05 -9.96 -22.91
CA GLY A 19 -14.84 -10.18 -23.69
C GLY A 19 -13.57 -9.52 -23.14
N TYR A 20 -13.53 -9.25 -21.84
CA TYR A 20 -12.34 -8.70 -21.19
C TYR A 20 -11.32 -9.82 -20.90
N GLU A 21 -10.06 -9.63 -21.33
CA GLU A 21 -8.99 -10.61 -21.13
C GLU A 21 -8.67 -10.85 -19.66
N ASP A 22 -8.73 -9.79 -18.84
CA ASP A 22 -8.47 -9.80 -17.40
C ASP A 22 -9.69 -10.23 -16.56
N CYS A 23 -10.86 -10.48 -17.22
CA CYS A 23 -12.11 -10.89 -16.57
C CYS A 23 -12.82 -11.99 -17.36
N PRO A 24 -12.29 -13.22 -17.42
CA PRO A 24 -12.84 -14.29 -18.29
C PRO A 24 -14.11 -14.96 -17.77
N GLY A 25 -14.76 -14.40 -16.75
CA GLY A 25 -16.01 -14.94 -16.17
C GLY A 25 -15.80 -15.83 -14.95
N HIS A 26 -14.59 -16.10 -14.55
CA HIS A 26 -14.22 -16.82 -13.31
C HIS A 26 -13.03 -16.12 -12.63
N ALA A 27 -12.77 -16.46 -11.37
CA ALA A 27 -11.62 -15.95 -10.65
C ALA A 27 -10.32 -16.37 -11.36
N THR A 28 -9.47 -15.39 -11.66
CA THR A 28 -8.22 -15.57 -12.38
C THR A 28 -7.11 -14.79 -11.70
N TRP A 29 -5.88 -15.30 -11.75
CA TRP A 29 -4.72 -14.59 -11.29
C TRP A 29 -4.21 -13.69 -12.42
N ASN A 30 -4.29 -12.39 -12.21
CA ASN A 30 -3.62 -11.41 -13.06
C ASN A 30 -2.32 -10.98 -12.37
N VAL A 31 -1.20 -11.03 -13.08
CA VAL A 31 0.08 -10.60 -12.53
C VAL A 31 0.02 -9.08 -12.32
N PRO A 32 0.25 -8.59 -11.08
CA PRO A 32 0.29 -7.16 -10.83
C PRO A 32 1.47 -6.48 -11.55
N ASP A 33 1.30 -5.20 -11.91
CA ASP A 33 2.37 -4.39 -12.53
C ASP A 33 3.60 -4.28 -11.61
N GLU A 34 3.38 -4.26 -10.31
CA GLU A 34 4.43 -4.25 -9.29
C GLU A 34 4.19 -5.38 -8.28
N TRP A 35 5.09 -6.34 -8.19
CA TRP A 35 4.99 -7.41 -7.23
C TRP A 35 6.36 -7.97 -6.82
N ALA A 36 6.44 -8.52 -5.62
CA ALA A 36 7.71 -9.00 -5.03
C ALA A 36 8.35 -10.18 -5.78
N GLY A 37 7.64 -10.84 -6.70
CA GLY A 37 8.17 -11.91 -7.54
C GLY A 37 8.91 -11.43 -8.78
N ASP A 38 8.88 -10.14 -9.09
CA ASP A 38 9.66 -9.56 -10.20
C ASP A 38 11.07 -9.20 -9.71
N ALA A 39 12.02 -10.10 -10.01
CA ALA A 39 13.43 -9.92 -9.64
C ALA A 39 14.13 -8.77 -10.40
N SER A 40 13.52 -8.21 -11.44
CA SER A 40 14.07 -7.09 -12.21
C SER A 40 13.76 -5.73 -11.58
N ASN A 41 12.88 -5.70 -10.56
CA ASN A 41 12.44 -4.45 -9.95
C ASN A 41 13.54 -3.84 -9.06
N GLU A 42 13.81 -2.54 -9.28
CA GLU A 42 14.78 -1.79 -8.46
C GLU A 42 14.31 -1.50 -7.04
N PHE A 43 13.01 -1.67 -6.76
CA PHE A 43 12.40 -1.44 -5.46
C PHE A 43 12.12 -2.76 -4.75
N PRO A 44 12.97 -3.16 -3.77
CA PRO A 44 13.00 -4.53 -3.25
C PRO A 44 11.97 -4.83 -2.17
N LEU A 45 11.23 -3.83 -1.66
CA LEU A 45 10.28 -4.02 -0.57
C LEU A 45 8.85 -3.86 -1.06
N HIS A 46 8.01 -4.83 -0.69
CA HIS A 46 6.58 -4.81 -0.98
C HIS A 46 5.83 -4.00 0.09
N LEU A 47 5.18 -2.91 -0.33
CA LEU A 47 4.38 -2.05 0.55
C LEU A 47 2.96 -2.57 0.67
N LEU A 48 2.53 -2.81 1.90
CA LEU A 48 1.14 -3.07 2.27
C LEU A 48 0.52 -1.87 2.97
N GLY A 49 -0.68 -1.48 2.55
CA GLY A 49 -1.51 -0.52 3.27
C GLY A 49 -2.36 -1.22 4.33
N LYS A 50 -2.47 -0.64 5.53
CA LYS A 50 -3.40 -1.10 6.56
C LYS A 50 -4.31 0.01 7.07
N GLN A 51 -5.45 -0.38 7.64
CA GLN A 51 -6.28 0.55 8.38
C GLN A 51 -5.60 0.89 9.72
N PRO A 52 -5.50 2.17 10.08
CA PRO A 52 -4.95 2.56 11.37
C PRO A 52 -5.90 2.17 12.51
N ALA A 53 -5.33 1.73 13.64
CA ALA A 53 -6.11 1.36 14.83
C ALA A 53 -6.69 2.57 15.58
N ASN A 54 -6.15 3.76 15.34
CA ASN A 54 -6.37 4.97 16.14
C ASN A 54 -7.13 6.07 15.41
N LYS A 55 -7.57 5.83 14.18
CA LYS A 55 -8.36 6.78 13.36
C LYS A 55 -9.14 6.02 12.30
N LEU A 56 -10.15 6.65 11.72
CA LEU A 56 -10.89 6.11 10.59
C LEU A 56 -10.40 6.78 9.30
N HIS A 57 -9.63 6.07 8.48
CA HIS A 57 -8.98 6.66 7.30
C HIS A 57 -8.20 7.92 7.68
N SER A 58 -8.50 9.07 7.05
CA SER A 58 -7.88 10.37 7.35
C SER A 58 -8.61 11.19 8.40
N GLN A 59 -9.72 10.69 8.93
CA GLN A 59 -10.48 11.41 9.94
C GLN A 59 -9.71 11.45 11.26
N LEU A 60 -9.65 12.63 11.86
CA LEU A 60 -8.96 12.89 13.12
C LEU A 60 -7.43 12.65 13.09
N ASP A 61 -6.80 12.61 11.90
CA ASP A 61 -5.34 12.46 11.79
C ASP A 61 -4.57 13.53 12.59
N PRO A 62 -4.97 14.84 12.62
CA PRO A 62 -4.34 15.83 13.47
C PRO A 62 -4.77 15.79 14.94
N GLY A 63 -5.67 14.89 15.32
CA GLY A 63 -6.14 14.74 16.71
C GLY A 63 -5.07 14.21 17.66
N ALA A 64 -5.21 14.50 18.97
CA ALA A 64 -4.24 14.09 19.98
C ALA A 64 -4.03 12.58 20.03
N TRP A 65 -5.11 11.81 19.91
CA TRP A 65 -5.06 10.34 19.91
C TRP A 65 -4.26 9.78 18.71
N SER A 66 -4.50 10.32 17.51
CA SER A 66 -3.75 9.93 16.31
C SER A 66 -2.29 10.33 16.40
N LYS A 67 -2.00 11.53 16.89
CA LYS A 67 -0.63 12.04 17.07
C LYS A 67 0.17 11.21 18.07
N ALA A 68 -0.46 10.71 19.13
CA ALA A 68 0.20 9.89 20.13
C ALA A 68 0.70 8.53 19.59
N ALA A 69 0.12 8.04 18.50
CA ALA A 69 0.54 6.80 17.84
C ALA A 69 1.60 7.00 16.76
N LYS A 70 1.97 8.26 16.46
CA LYS A 70 3.01 8.57 15.46
C LYS A 70 4.40 8.52 16.09
N VAL A 71 5.38 8.11 15.30
CA VAL A 71 6.80 8.11 15.69
C VAL A 71 7.40 9.48 15.35
N LYS A 72 7.74 10.26 16.37
CA LYS A 72 8.29 11.63 16.20
C LYS A 72 7.46 12.52 15.25
N GLY A 73 6.12 12.33 15.25
CA GLY A 73 5.20 13.11 14.41
C GLY A 73 4.94 12.54 13.01
N HIS A 74 5.61 11.47 12.62
CA HIS A 74 5.45 10.80 11.32
C HIS A 74 4.61 9.53 11.46
N GLU A 75 3.85 9.15 10.44
CA GLU A 75 3.16 7.87 10.39
C GLU A 75 4.19 6.73 10.48
N ALA A 76 3.81 5.64 11.16
CA ALA A 76 4.71 4.51 11.31
C ALA A 76 4.87 3.73 9.98
N VAL A 77 6.09 3.34 9.67
CA VAL A 77 6.39 2.25 8.74
C VAL A 77 6.90 1.06 9.54
N GLU A 78 6.17 -0.04 9.48
CA GLU A 78 6.57 -1.29 10.11
C GLU A 78 7.49 -2.06 9.16
N ILE A 79 8.59 -2.56 9.70
CA ILE A 79 9.65 -3.25 8.94
C ILE A 79 10.18 -4.44 9.75
N SER A 80 10.54 -5.53 9.05
CA SER A 80 11.13 -6.70 9.70
C SER A 80 12.51 -6.38 10.30
N PRO A 81 12.92 -7.07 11.39
CA PRO A 81 14.26 -6.89 11.95
C PRO A 81 15.38 -7.19 10.94
N GLN A 82 15.18 -8.14 10.04
CA GLN A 82 16.13 -8.49 9.00
C GLN A 82 16.31 -7.37 7.99
N ASP A 83 15.21 -6.78 7.51
CA ASP A 83 15.24 -5.69 6.52
C ASP A 83 15.77 -4.39 7.13
N ALA A 84 15.43 -4.11 8.39
CA ALA A 84 15.93 -2.97 9.14
C ALA A 84 17.46 -3.08 9.33
N ALA A 85 17.95 -4.24 9.79
CA ALA A 85 19.39 -4.47 9.96
C ALA A 85 20.17 -4.34 8.66
N ALA A 86 19.66 -4.88 7.55
CA ALA A 86 20.28 -4.77 6.24
C ALA A 86 20.44 -3.33 5.72
N ARG A 87 19.63 -2.40 6.28
CA ARG A 87 19.60 -0.97 5.90
C ARG A 87 20.16 -0.04 6.99
N GLY A 88 20.62 -0.60 8.12
CA GLY A 88 21.11 0.18 9.26
C GLY A 88 20.02 1.02 9.95
N ILE A 89 18.76 0.59 9.87
CA ILE A 89 17.61 1.28 10.46
C ILE A 89 17.40 0.77 11.89
N ALA A 90 17.31 1.69 12.85
CA ALA A 90 16.93 1.41 14.22
C ALA A 90 15.44 1.73 14.46
N ASP A 91 14.86 1.07 15.48
CA ASP A 91 13.50 1.39 15.93
C ASP A 91 13.39 2.85 16.35
N GLY A 92 12.37 3.54 15.85
CA GLY A 92 12.15 4.98 16.09
C GLY A 92 12.95 5.94 15.19
N ASP A 93 13.71 5.45 14.23
CA ASP A 93 14.35 6.31 13.23
C ASP A 93 13.33 6.95 12.30
N ILE A 94 13.66 8.15 11.81
CA ILE A 94 12.91 8.75 10.70
C ILE A 94 13.56 8.32 9.40
N VAL A 95 12.77 7.70 8.55
CA VAL A 95 13.21 7.13 7.27
C VAL A 95 12.42 7.72 6.11
N GLU A 96 13.04 7.75 4.95
CA GLU A 96 12.38 8.10 3.70
C GLU A 96 11.94 6.82 2.99
N VAL A 97 10.65 6.70 2.75
CA VAL A 97 10.06 5.63 1.93
C VAL A 97 9.77 6.21 0.55
N ARG A 98 10.31 5.60 -0.50
CA ARG A 98 10.24 6.16 -1.86
C ARG A 98 10.13 5.12 -2.96
N ASN A 99 9.66 5.56 -4.12
CA ASN A 99 9.74 4.85 -5.40
C ASN A 99 9.79 5.86 -6.56
N GLY A 100 9.61 5.40 -7.78
CA GLY A 100 9.64 6.28 -8.97
C GLY A 100 8.51 7.32 -9.03
N ARG A 101 7.47 7.22 -8.18
CA ARG A 101 6.33 8.15 -8.16
C ARG A 101 6.46 9.25 -7.12
N GLY A 102 7.08 8.95 -5.99
CA GLY A 102 7.19 9.92 -4.92
C GLY A 102 7.92 9.38 -3.69
N ALA A 103 7.88 10.17 -2.62
CA ALA A 103 8.50 9.85 -1.34
C ALA A 103 7.66 10.34 -0.17
N CYS A 104 7.80 9.69 0.98
CA CYS A 104 7.26 10.20 2.25
C CYS A 104 8.19 9.88 3.42
N LEU A 105 8.16 10.72 4.45
CA LEU A 105 8.86 10.50 5.70
C LEU A 105 7.98 9.69 6.65
N CYS A 106 8.54 8.60 7.16
CA CYS A 106 7.89 7.73 8.12
C CYS A 106 8.78 7.52 9.35
N GLY A 107 8.17 7.14 10.46
CA GLY A 107 8.92 6.68 11.62
C GLY A 107 9.02 5.16 11.61
N ALA A 108 10.23 4.61 11.68
CA ALA A 108 10.45 3.18 11.65
C ALA A 108 9.95 2.49 12.93
N VAL A 109 9.19 1.42 12.76
CA VAL A 109 8.82 0.48 13.82
C VAL A 109 9.35 -0.90 13.44
N VAL A 110 10.36 -1.36 14.14
CA VAL A 110 10.97 -2.66 13.86
C VAL A 110 10.18 -3.75 14.59
N THR A 111 9.54 -4.64 13.84
CA THR A 111 8.68 -5.68 14.41
C THR A 111 8.91 -7.05 13.77
N PRO A 112 8.94 -8.13 14.57
CA PRO A 112 9.02 -9.49 14.05
C PRO A 112 7.71 -10.00 13.42
N ASP A 113 6.63 -9.21 13.50
CA ASP A 113 5.31 -9.59 12.99
C ASP A 113 5.22 -9.51 11.45
N LEU A 114 6.24 -8.93 10.82
CA LEU A 114 6.35 -8.86 9.36
C LEU A 114 7.42 -9.81 8.82
N MET A 115 7.08 -10.47 7.72
CA MET A 115 8.05 -11.25 6.98
C MET A 115 9.06 -10.34 6.26
N PRO A 116 10.31 -10.80 6.06
CA PRO A 116 11.29 -10.08 5.26
C PRO A 116 10.79 -9.77 3.83
N GLY A 117 11.17 -8.62 3.32
CA GLY A 117 10.75 -8.13 2.01
C GLY A 117 9.40 -7.40 2.02
N VAL A 118 8.72 -7.32 3.17
CA VAL A 118 7.41 -6.66 3.31
C VAL A 118 7.50 -5.53 4.33
N VAL A 119 6.91 -4.39 3.99
CA VAL A 119 6.72 -3.26 4.90
C VAL A 119 5.26 -2.84 4.92
N MET A 120 4.85 -2.21 6.01
CA MET A 120 3.45 -1.82 6.20
C MET A 120 3.33 -0.38 6.67
N ILE A 121 2.49 0.42 6.01
CA ILE A 121 2.17 1.79 6.40
C ILE A 121 0.66 1.92 6.58
N SER A 122 0.23 2.59 7.64
CA SER A 122 -1.19 2.90 7.83
C SER A 122 -1.66 3.94 6.82
N THR A 123 -2.88 3.73 6.28
CA THR A 123 -3.54 4.72 5.43
C THR A 123 -4.02 5.92 6.23
N GLY A 124 -4.33 7.02 5.55
CA GLY A 124 -5.05 8.16 6.13
C GLY A 124 -4.18 9.26 6.74
N ALA A 125 -2.86 9.21 6.62
CA ALA A 125 -2.03 10.38 6.93
C ALA A 125 -2.37 11.53 5.98
N TRP A 126 -2.50 12.75 6.50
CA TRP A 126 -2.76 13.90 5.64
C TRP A 126 -1.54 14.22 4.79
N TYR A 127 -1.80 14.58 3.54
CA TYR A 127 -0.75 14.98 2.62
C TYR A 127 -0.18 16.36 3.00
N ASP A 128 1.11 16.41 3.27
CA ASP A 128 1.87 17.62 3.59
C ASP A 128 3.18 17.62 2.79
N PRO A 129 3.16 18.11 1.55
CA PRO A 129 4.35 18.10 0.70
C PRO A 129 5.40 19.11 1.14
N GLU A 130 6.66 18.76 0.99
CA GLU A 130 7.76 19.73 1.04
C GLU A 130 7.79 20.53 -0.27
N GLY A 131 7.68 21.84 -0.15
CA GLY A 131 7.63 22.72 -1.31
C GLY A 131 6.23 22.87 -1.93
N THR A 132 6.13 23.59 -3.03
CA THR A 132 4.85 23.98 -3.67
C THR A 132 4.59 23.26 -4.99
N GLY A 133 5.50 22.40 -5.44
CA GLY A 133 5.38 21.66 -6.70
C GLY A 133 4.77 20.28 -6.57
N PRO A 134 4.26 19.69 -7.67
CA PRO A 134 3.84 18.29 -7.69
C PRO A 134 5.06 17.39 -7.45
N GLY A 135 4.86 16.25 -6.73
CA GLY A 135 5.91 15.28 -6.43
C GLY A 135 6.80 15.63 -5.23
N GLY A 136 6.43 16.64 -4.43
CA GLY A 136 7.11 16.92 -3.18
C GLY A 136 7.02 15.76 -2.19
N ARG A 137 8.12 15.53 -1.45
CA ARG A 137 8.14 14.51 -0.39
C ARG A 137 7.09 14.83 0.68
N CYS A 138 6.24 13.88 1.00
CA CYS A 138 5.24 14.06 2.07
C CYS A 138 5.90 13.94 3.45
N ARG A 139 5.73 14.94 4.32
CA ARG A 139 6.30 14.96 5.68
C ARG A 139 5.59 14.02 6.65
N HIS A 140 4.36 13.61 6.37
CA HIS A 140 3.52 12.90 7.34
C HIS A 140 3.34 11.42 7.06
N GLY A 141 4.04 10.84 6.07
CA GLY A 141 3.94 9.42 5.77
C GLY A 141 2.65 9.04 5.06
N ASN A 142 2.16 9.87 4.13
CA ASN A 142 1.01 9.52 3.31
C ASN A 142 1.40 8.51 2.23
N PRO A 143 0.93 7.24 2.30
CA PRO A 143 1.33 6.19 1.35
C PRO A 143 0.77 6.39 -0.06
N ASN A 144 -0.23 7.26 -0.25
CA ASN A 144 -0.81 7.51 -1.57
C ASN A 144 0.18 8.12 -2.56
N VAL A 145 1.26 8.77 -2.06
CA VAL A 145 2.33 9.28 -2.94
C VAL A 145 3.16 8.17 -3.57
N LEU A 146 3.04 6.95 -3.07
CA LEU A 146 3.79 5.77 -3.51
C LEU A 146 2.95 4.82 -4.36
N SER A 147 1.62 4.96 -4.34
CA SER A 147 0.70 4.02 -4.95
C SER A 147 0.49 4.28 -6.44
N LEU A 148 0.25 3.20 -7.21
CA LEU A 148 -0.30 3.31 -8.55
C LEU A 148 -1.79 3.69 -8.49
N ASP A 149 -2.21 4.63 -9.32
CA ASP A 149 -3.62 4.97 -9.50
C ASP A 149 -4.18 4.22 -10.72
N VAL A 150 -4.36 2.92 -10.55
CA VAL A 150 -4.90 2.03 -11.57
C VAL A 150 -6.08 1.24 -11.02
N GLY A 151 -7.04 0.94 -11.89
CA GLY A 151 -8.16 0.05 -11.55
C GLY A 151 -7.74 -1.41 -11.45
N THR A 152 -8.52 -2.20 -10.73
CA THR A 152 -8.24 -3.64 -10.53
C THR A 152 -8.43 -4.48 -11.79
N SER A 153 -9.24 -4.04 -12.72
CA SER A 153 -9.52 -4.73 -13.99
C SER A 153 -10.30 -3.83 -14.95
N ALA A 154 -10.44 -4.26 -16.18
CA ALA A 154 -11.30 -3.61 -17.17
C ALA A 154 -12.78 -3.53 -16.73
N LEU A 155 -13.24 -4.52 -15.96
CA LEU A 155 -14.60 -4.57 -15.43
C LEU A 155 -14.78 -3.71 -14.17
N SER A 156 -13.76 -3.62 -13.32
CA SER A 156 -13.83 -2.94 -12.04
C SER A 156 -12.71 -1.91 -11.88
N GLN A 157 -13.10 -0.67 -11.63
CA GLN A 157 -12.18 0.45 -11.38
C GLN A 157 -11.92 0.68 -9.89
N GLY A 158 -12.17 -0.31 -9.03
CA GLY A 158 -11.79 -0.26 -7.63
C GLY A 158 -10.26 -0.13 -7.50
N PRO A 159 -9.75 0.64 -6.50
CA PRO A 159 -8.31 0.85 -6.36
C PRO A 159 -7.58 -0.45 -6.00
N ALA A 160 -6.60 -0.81 -6.81
CA ALA A 160 -5.65 -1.90 -6.51
C ALA A 160 -4.53 -1.45 -5.55
N ALA A 161 -4.46 -0.17 -5.27
CA ALA A 161 -3.32 0.54 -4.69
C ALA A 161 -2.94 0.18 -3.24
N HIS A 162 -3.78 -0.55 -2.50
CA HIS A 162 -3.51 -0.85 -1.08
C HIS A 162 -2.49 -1.96 -0.84
N SER A 163 -2.11 -2.70 -1.87
CA SER A 163 -1.25 -3.88 -1.71
C SER A 163 -0.26 -4.10 -2.85
N LEU A 164 -0.07 -3.13 -3.73
CA LEU A 164 0.68 -3.34 -4.97
C LEU A 164 1.64 -2.19 -5.27
N SER A 165 2.46 -1.80 -4.29
CA SER A 165 3.57 -0.89 -4.55
C SER A 165 4.87 -1.51 -4.10
N LEU A 166 5.91 -1.37 -4.92
CA LEU A 166 7.27 -1.66 -4.52
C LEU A 166 7.97 -0.37 -4.13
N ILE A 167 8.79 -0.43 -3.08
CA ILE A 167 9.44 0.73 -2.49
C ILE A 167 10.88 0.43 -2.08
N HIS A 168 11.61 1.51 -1.82
CA HIS A 168 12.90 1.53 -1.15
C HIS A 168 12.80 2.37 0.13
N ILE A 169 13.57 2.01 1.14
CA ILE A 169 13.77 2.76 2.38
C ILE A 169 15.26 3.04 2.56
#